data_b5629c9c42260f18b3ab4a87f8a671ed
#
_entry.id   b5629c9c42260f18b3ab4a87f8a671ed
#
_cell.length_a   1.000
_cell.length_b   1.000
_cell.length_c   1.000
_cell.angle_alpha   90.00
_cell.angle_beta   90.00
_cell.angle_gamma   90.00
#
_symmetry.space_group_name_H-M   'P 1'
#
loop_
_entity.id
_entity.type
_entity.pdbx_description
1 polymer ?
#
loop_
_entity_poly.entity_id
_entity_poly.type
_entity_poly.pdbx_seq_one_letter_code
_entity_poly.pdbx_strand_id
1 'polypeptide(L)'
;MKLAYWLSAFSFIAGIGLNVTSGWLITMASFMPPVLTLSVAVVMVRFFGISRSVTRYLERIVSHKSVFAKLAALRSDLYRRIISNPAKVLIAGSGGKLIKQVVDDVERAQEYELRVTLPGAAALIANSAATLLAFWLQPA
;
A
#
# COMPACT_ATOMS: atom_id res chain seq x y z
N MET A 1 11.31 0.31 -1.39
CA MET A 1 10.16 -0.27 -2.13
C MET A 1 9.76 -1.65 -1.62
N LYS A 2 10.63 -2.68 -1.56
CA LYS A 2 10.26 -4.04 -1.10
C LYS A 2 9.54 -4.06 0.26
N LEU A 3 10.02 -3.27 1.23
CA LEU A 3 9.40 -3.18 2.56
C LEU A 3 7.96 -2.63 2.51
N ALA A 4 7.68 -1.64 1.66
CA ALA A 4 6.34 -1.10 1.50
C ALA A 4 5.35 -2.15 0.95
N TYR A 5 5.78 -2.97 -0.02
CA TYR A 5 4.96 -4.07 -0.54
C TYR A 5 4.63 -5.11 0.54
N TRP A 6 5.61 -5.51 1.37
CA TRP A 6 5.38 -6.44 2.47
C TRP A 6 4.42 -5.88 3.52
N LEU A 7 4.57 -4.59 3.87
CA LEU A 7 3.67 -3.92 4.81
C LEU A 7 2.25 -3.82 4.23
N SER A 8 2.11 -3.51 2.95
CA SER A 8 0.82 -3.47 2.27
C SER A 8 0.16 -4.85 2.26
N ALA A 9 0.88 -5.91 1.86
CA ALA A 9 0.38 -7.28 1.87
C ALA A 9 -0.07 -7.70 3.29
N PHE A 10 0.73 -7.42 4.31
CA PHE A 10 0.39 -7.73 5.70
C PHE A 10 -0.87 -6.96 6.18
N SER A 11 -1.01 -5.70 5.79
CA SER A 11 -2.21 -4.89 6.09
C SER A 11 -3.48 -5.51 5.49
N PHE A 12 -3.39 -6.04 4.25
CA PHE A 12 -4.51 -6.72 3.60
C PHE A 12 -4.84 -8.05 4.30
N ILE A 13 -3.83 -8.85 4.64
CA ILE A 13 -4.02 -10.11 5.37
C ILE A 13 -4.69 -9.84 6.72
N ALA A 14 -4.24 -8.82 7.46
CA ALA A 14 -4.86 -8.42 8.72
C ALA A 14 -6.32 -7.96 8.52
N GLY A 15 -6.63 -7.29 7.39
CA GLY A 15 -7.99 -6.90 7.03
C GLY A 15 -8.90 -8.10 6.75
N ILE A 16 -8.41 -9.11 6.03
CA ILE A 16 -9.13 -10.36 5.78
C ILE A 16 -9.35 -11.11 7.10
N GLY A 17 -8.30 -11.25 7.90
CA GLY A 17 -8.39 -11.89 9.23
C GLY A 17 -9.43 -11.21 10.12
N LEU A 18 -9.48 -9.87 10.10
CA LEU A 18 -10.51 -9.11 10.83
C LEU A 18 -11.92 -9.45 10.36
N ASN A 19 -12.17 -9.47 9.05
CA ASN A 19 -13.49 -9.76 8.49
C ASN A 19 -13.90 -11.20 8.78
N VAL A 20 -13.01 -12.17 8.63
CA VAL A 20 -13.28 -13.60 8.90
C VAL A 20 -13.58 -13.83 10.38
N THR A 21 -12.74 -13.27 11.26
CA THR A 21 -12.95 -13.45 12.73
C THR A 21 -14.18 -12.72 13.21
N SER A 22 -14.52 -11.54 12.65
CA SER A 22 -15.74 -10.82 12.98
C SER A 22 -16.98 -11.57 12.51
N GLY A 23 -16.98 -12.08 11.28
CA GLY A 23 -18.08 -12.89 10.74
C GLY A 23 -18.29 -14.17 11.55
N TRP A 24 -17.23 -14.89 11.88
CA TRP A 24 -17.28 -16.07 12.73
C TRP A 24 -17.82 -15.74 14.12
N LEU A 25 -17.35 -14.64 14.73
CA LEU A 25 -17.80 -14.20 16.05
C LEU A 25 -19.31 -13.93 16.07
N ILE A 26 -19.83 -13.22 15.05
CA ILE A 26 -21.27 -12.90 14.94
C ILE A 26 -22.08 -14.19 14.77
N THR A 27 -21.62 -15.10 13.90
CA THR A 27 -22.30 -16.39 13.67
C THR A 27 -22.32 -17.24 14.94
N MET A 28 -21.20 -17.35 15.65
CA MET A 28 -21.13 -18.12 16.88
C MET A 28 -21.93 -17.49 18.01
N ALA A 29 -21.96 -16.16 18.10
CA ALA A 29 -22.74 -15.47 19.11
C ALA A 29 -24.26 -15.76 19.02
N SER A 30 -24.76 -16.07 17.81
CA SER A 30 -26.17 -16.41 17.59
C SER A 30 -26.58 -17.73 18.26
N PHE A 31 -25.64 -18.64 18.52
CA PHE A 31 -25.88 -19.91 19.23
C PHE A 31 -25.85 -19.79 20.77
N MET A 32 -25.68 -18.56 21.31
CA MET A 32 -25.60 -18.26 22.74
C MET A 32 -24.61 -19.16 23.55
N PRO A 33 -23.37 -19.33 23.07
CA PRO A 33 -22.37 -20.12 23.76
C PRO A 33 -21.90 -19.40 25.04
N PRO A 34 -21.22 -20.09 25.97
CA PRO A 34 -20.62 -19.47 27.15
C PRO A 34 -19.67 -18.35 26.75
N VAL A 35 -19.70 -17.23 27.48
CA VAL A 35 -18.90 -16.01 27.15
C VAL A 35 -17.40 -16.33 27.05
N LEU A 36 -16.89 -17.30 27.78
CA LEU A 36 -15.48 -17.72 27.75
C LEU A 36 -15.04 -18.24 26.38
N THR A 37 -15.92 -18.89 25.62
CA THR A 37 -15.57 -19.42 24.29
C THR A 37 -15.43 -18.31 23.25
N LEU A 38 -16.15 -17.19 23.43
CA LEU A 38 -16.05 -16.04 22.52
C LEU A 38 -14.88 -15.09 22.85
N SER A 39 -14.33 -15.18 24.06
CA SER A 39 -13.27 -14.26 24.51
C SER A 39 -12.04 -14.27 23.60
N VAL A 40 -11.64 -15.45 23.13
CA VAL A 40 -10.50 -15.60 22.19
C VAL A 40 -10.78 -14.88 20.87
N ALA A 41 -11.97 -15.03 20.31
CA ALA A 41 -12.34 -14.38 19.06
C ALA A 41 -12.40 -12.85 19.22
N VAL A 42 -12.88 -12.35 20.34
CA VAL A 42 -12.87 -10.90 20.66
C VAL A 42 -11.45 -10.36 20.70
N VAL A 43 -10.51 -11.09 21.32
CA VAL A 43 -9.09 -10.72 21.36
C VAL A 43 -8.50 -10.73 19.95
N MET A 44 -8.81 -11.72 19.12
CA MET A 44 -8.34 -11.80 17.74
C MET A 44 -8.86 -10.64 16.88
N VAL A 45 -10.13 -10.27 17.01
CA VAL A 45 -10.71 -9.10 16.32
C VAL A 45 -9.95 -7.82 16.71
N ARG A 46 -9.69 -7.61 17.99
CA ARG A 46 -8.89 -6.46 18.46
C ARG A 46 -7.47 -6.49 17.90
N PHE A 47 -6.83 -7.64 17.97
CA PHE A 47 -5.46 -7.83 17.45
C PHE A 47 -5.38 -7.49 15.95
N PHE A 48 -6.25 -8.03 15.11
CA PHE A 48 -6.27 -7.74 13.68
C PHE A 48 -6.62 -6.28 13.38
N GLY A 49 -7.54 -5.67 14.12
CA GLY A 49 -7.91 -4.27 13.98
C GLY A 49 -6.74 -3.32 14.25
N ILE A 50 -6.03 -3.54 15.35
CA ILE A 50 -4.84 -2.74 15.71
C ILE A 50 -3.72 -3.00 14.71
N SER A 51 -3.42 -4.26 14.39
CA SER A 51 -2.37 -4.65 13.45
C SER A 51 -2.58 -4.01 12.08
N ARG A 52 -3.79 -4.03 11.56
CA ARG A 52 -4.15 -3.38 10.29
C ARG A 52 -3.87 -1.88 10.31
N SER A 53 -4.29 -1.19 11.36
CA SER A 53 -4.13 0.26 11.46
C SER A 53 -2.67 0.65 11.58
N VAL A 54 -1.90 -0.02 12.42
CA VAL A 54 -0.47 0.23 12.63
C VAL A 54 0.31 -0.06 11.35
N THR A 55 0.05 -1.20 10.70
CA THR A 55 0.77 -1.59 9.49
C THR A 55 0.49 -0.62 8.34
N ARG A 56 -0.76 -0.17 8.20
CA ARG A 56 -1.13 0.83 7.18
C ARG A 56 -0.47 2.18 7.43
N TYR A 57 -0.32 2.57 8.68
CA TYR A 57 0.41 3.78 9.05
C TYR A 57 1.90 3.67 8.69
N LEU A 58 2.54 2.55 9.04
CA LEU A 58 3.95 2.29 8.73
C LEU A 58 4.20 2.22 7.21
N GLU A 59 3.32 1.56 6.47
CA GLU A 59 3.35 1.52 5.00
C GLU A 59 3.36 2.94 4.43
N ARG A 60 2.47 3.80 4.92
CA ARG A 60 2.37 5.17 4.45
C ARG A 60 3.64 5.97 4.71
N ILE A 61 4.23 5.84 5.91
CA ILE A 61 5.50 6.51 6.24
C ILE A 61 6.63 6.04 5.32
N VAL A 62 6.80 4.72 5.16
CA VAL A 62 7.87 4.14 4.33
C VAL A 62 7.68 4.52 2.86
N SER A 63 6.46 4.49 2.37
CA SER A 63 6.09 4.88 1.01
C SER A 63 6.42 6.35 0.76
N HIS A 64 5.96 7.26 1.61
CA HIS A 64 6.28 8.69 1.48
C HIS A 64 7.78 8.97 1.53
N LYS A 65 8.50 8.36 2.47
CA LYS A 65 9.96 8.52 2.57
C LYS A 65 10.67 8.08 1.30
N SER A 66 10.25 7.00 0.68
CA SER A 66 10.84 6.50 -0.57
C SER A 66 10.56 7.42 -1.77
N VAL A 67 9.35 8.01 -1.83
CA VAL A 67 8.97 8.98 -2.86
C VAL A 67 9.80 10.26 -2.74
N PHE A 68 9.91 10.82 -1.55
CA PHE A 68 10.73 12.03 -1.35
C PHE A 68 12.21 11.81 -1.67
N ALA A 69 12.76 10.64 -1.33
CA ALA A 69 14.13 10.31 -1.70
C ALA A 69 14.33 10.24 -3.23
N LYS A 70 13.38 9.65 -3.97
CA LYS A 70 13.41 9.63 -5.44
C LYS A 70 13.29 11.03 -6.04
N LEU A 71 12.38 11.86 -5.52
CA LEU A 71 12.22 13.25 -5.96
C LEU A 71 13.49 14.08 -5.73
N ALA A 72 14.14 13.94 -4.58
CA ALA A 72 15.39 14.62 -4.29
C ALA A 72 16.52 14.20 -5.25
N ALA A 73 16.64 12.90 -5.52
CA ALA A 73 17.62 12.37 -6.48
C ALA A 73 17.35 12.90 -7.91
N LEU A 74 16.08 12.94 -8.32
CA LEU A 74 15.69 13.46 -9.62
C LEU A 74 16.03 14.95 -9.77
N ARG A 75 15.71 15.77 -8.75
CA ARG A 75 16.05 17.20 -8.76
C ARG A 75 17.56 17.40 -8.90
N SER A 76 18.37 16.60 -8.20
CA SER A 76 19.83 16.65 -8.28
C SER A 76 20.33 16.27 -9.69
N ASP A 77 19.75 15.23 -10.31
CA ASP A 77 20.13 14.81 -11.67
C ASP A 77 19.74 15.85 -12.72
N LEU A 78 18.54 16.40 -12.64
CA LEU A 78 18.09 17.50 -13.50
C LEU A 78 19.00 18.73 -13.40
N TYR A 79 19.36 19.12 -12.18
CA TYR A 79 20.27 20.24 -11.95
C TYR A 79 21.64 20.00 -12.59
N ARG A 80 22.21 18.81 -12.42
CA ARG A 80 23.48 18.42 -13.07
C ARG A 80 23.41 18.47 -14.59
N ARG A 81 22.30 18.00 -15.19
CA ARG A 81 22.09 18.02 -16.66
C ARG A 81 21.99 19.44 -17.20
N ILE A 82 21.34 20.34 -16.48
CA ILE A 82 21.24 21.76 -16.85
C ILE A 82 22.62 22.41 -16.84
N ILE A 83 23.43 22.20 -15.81
CA ILE A 83 24.76 22.78 -15.71
C ILE A 83 25.74 22.20 -16.75
N SER A 84 25.62 20.90 -17.07
CA SER A 84 26.50 20.26 -18.04
C SER A 84 26.26 20.70 -19.49
N ASN A 85 25.08 21.23 -19.83
CA ASN A 85 24.75 21.67 -21.19
C ASN A 85 23.91 22.97 -21.21
N PRO A 86 24.44 24.10 -20.74
CA PRO A 86 23.69 25.35 -20.64
C PRO A 86 23.23 25.90 -22.01
N ALA A 87 23.99 25.69 -23.05
CA ALA A 87 23.65 26.13 -24.40
C ALA A 87 22.38 25.45 -24.95
N LYS A 88 22.19 24.17 -24.71
CA LYS A 88 20.97 23.45 -25.15
C LYS A 88 19.71 23.94 -24.44
N VAL A 89 19.83 24.31 -23.19
CA VAL A 89 18.71 24.83 -22.37
C VAL A 89 18.30 26.23 -22.83
N LEU A 90 19.28 27.05 -23.21
CA LEU A 90 19.05 28.41 -23.75
C LEU A 90 18.46 28.38 -25.16
N ILE A 91 18.93 27.51 -26.04
CA ILE A 91 18.45 27.38 -27.43
C ILE A 91 16.99 26.84 -27.46
N ALA A 92 16.58 26.01 -26.52
CA ALA A 92 15.23 25.50 -26.44
C ALA A 92 14.17 26.56 -26.07
N GLY A 93 14.55 27.82 -25.80
CA GLY A 93 13.67 29.00 -25.61
C GLY A 93 12.62 28.88 -24.51
N SER A 94 12.51 27.70 -23.89
CA SER A 94 11.49 27.31 -22.92
C SER A 94 12.04 26.40 -21.83
N GLY A 95 13.29 26.63 -21.41
CA GLY A 95 13.95 25.79 -20.41
C GLY A 95 13.10 25.55 -19.14
N GLY A 96 12.40 26.60 -18.69
CA GLY A 96 11.47 26.47 -17.55
C GLY A 96 10.26 25.59 -17.85
N LYS A 97 9.74 25.61 -19.07
CA LYS A 97 8.57 24.81 -19.48
C LYS A 97 8.93 23.32 -19.61
N LEU A 98 10.09 23.02 -20.18
CA LEU A 98 10.62 21.67 -20.30
C LEU A 98 10.93 21.06 -18.92
N ILE A 99 11.55 21.84 -18.03
CA ILE A 99 11.83 21.40 -16.66
C ILE A 99 10.53 21.11 -15.92
N LYS A 100 9.54 21.99 -16.02
CA LYS A 100 8.22 21.79 -15.41
C LYS A 100 7.56 20.53 -15.97
N GLN A 101 7.54 20.32 -17.28
CA GLN A 101 6.93 19.15 -17.90
C GLN A 101 7.60 17.86 -17.46
N VAL A 102 8.91 17.79 -17.39
CA VAL A 102 9.63 16.60 -16.89
C VAL A 102 9.35 16.35 -15.41
N VAL A 103 9.25 17.38 -14.59
CA VAL A 103 8.89 17.22 -13.17
C VAL A 103 7.46 16.73 -13.03
N ASP A 104 6.52 17.33 -13.75
CA ASP A 104 5.10 16.94 -13.73
C ASP A 104 4.90 15.49 -14.23
N ASP A 105 5.62 15.07 -15.27
CA ASP A 105 5.54 13.70 -15.80
C ASP A 105 6.08 12.66 -14.81
N VAL A 106 7.14 13.01 -14.07
CA VAL A 106 7.68 12.12 -13.03
C VAL A 106 6.77 12.07 -11.81
N GLU A 107 6.17 13.18 -11.41
CA GLU A 107 5.19 13.20 -10.33
C GLU A 107 3.97 12.34 -10.69
N ARG A 108 3.45 12.45 -11.92
CA ARG A 108 2.35 11.61 -12.42
C ARG A 108 2.72 10.13 -12.45
N ALA A 109 3.91 9.77 -12.93
CA ALA A 109 4.35 8.38 -12.97
C ALA A 109 4.46 7.77 -11.56
N GLN A 110 4.93 8.54 -10.58
CA GLN A 110 5.01 8.10 -9.18
C GLN A 110 3.62 8.01 -8.52
N GLU A 111 2.73 8.94 -8.82
CA GLU A 111 1.36 8.92 -8.32
C GLU A 111 0.60 7.70 -8.85
N TYR A 112 0.82 7.32 -10.10
CA TYR A 112 0.26 6.11 -10.69
C TYR A 112 0.78 4.84 -9.99
N GLU A 113 2.09 4.77 -9.73
CA GLU A 113 2.70 3.64 -9.02
C GLU A 113 2.12 3.46 -7.61
N LEU A 114 1.88 4.56 -6.89
CA LEU A 114 1.35 4.55 -5.53
C LEU A 114 -0.16 4.32 -5.46
N ARG A 115 -0.92 4.84 -6.41
CA ARG A 115 -2.39 4.77 -6.38
C ARG A 115 -2.98 3.56 -7.09
N VAL A 116 -2.29 3.02 -8.08
CA VAL A 116 -2.84 1.95 -8.93
C VAL A 116 -2.08 0.64 -8.74
N THR A 117 -0.76 0.65 -8.88
CA THR A 117 0.02 -0.59 -8.88
C THR A 117 0.16 -1.20 -7.49
N LEU A 118 0.41 -0.40 -6.47
CA LEU A 118 0.54 -0.87 -5.10
C LEU A 118 -0.77 -1.47 -4.54
N PRO A 119 -1.90 -0.74 -4.53
CA PRO A 119 -3.15 -1.29 -4.04
C PRO A 119 -3.71 -2.38 -4.96
N GLY A 120 -3.50 -2.29 -6.29
CA GLY A 120 -3.94 -3.31 -7.24
C GLY A 120 -3.26 -4.65 -7.02
N ALA A 121 -1.93 -4.68 -6.90
CA ALA A 121 -1.17 -5.89 -6.61
C ALA A 121 -1.57 -6.50 -5.26
N ALA A 122 -1.71 -5.68 -4.23
CA ALA A 122 -2.11 -6.13 -2.91
C ALA A 122 -3.54 -6.68 -2.90
N ALA A 123 -4.47 -6.06 -3.63
CA ALA A 123 -5.85 -6.54 -3.78
C ALA A 123 -5.92 -7.88 -4.53
N LEU A 124 -5.11 -8.07 -5.58
CA LEU A 124 -5.03 -9.35 -6.31
C LEU A 124 -4.51 -10.47 -5.41
N ILE A 125 -3.46 -10.24 -4.64
CA ILE A 125 -2.91 -11.23 -3.70
C ILE A 125 -3.96 -11.55 -2.61
N ALA A 126 -4.64 -10.54 -2.08
CA ALA A 126 -5.65 -10.73 -1.05
C ALA A 126 -6.87 -11.50 -1.56
N ASN A 127 -7.36 -11.17 -2.77
CA ASN A 127 -8.49 -11.88 -3.37
C ASN A 127 -8.12 -13.32 -3.74
N SER A 128 -6.93 -13.56 -4.28
CA SER A 128 -6.50 -14.94 -4.59
C SER A 128 -6.34 -15.79 -3.31
N ALA A 129 -5.81 -15.22 -2.24
CA ALA A 129 -5.72 -15.91 -0.95
C ALA A 129 -7.11 -16.17 -0.34
N ALA A 130 -8.04 -15.23 -0.45
CA ALA A 130 -9.41 -15.38 0.05
C ALA A 130 -10.19 -16.45 -0.74
N THR A 131 -10.05 -16.49 -2.08
CA THR A 131 -10.70 -17.50 -2.92
C THR A 131 -10.13 -18.89 -2.66
N LEU A 132 -8.82 -19.03 -2.47
CA LEU A 132 -8.19 -20.30 -2.11
C LEU A 132 -8.67 -20.80 -0.74
N LEU A 133 -8.76 -19.92 0.24
CA LEU A 133 -9.30 -20.24 1.57
C LEU A 133 -10.78 -20.65 1.50
N ALA A 134 -11.60 -19.92 0.75
CA ALA A 134 -13.00 -20.25 0.55
C ALA A 134 -13.19 -21.62 -0.10
N PHE A 135 -12.36 -21.91 -1.12
CA PHE A 135 -12.39 -23.22 -1.80
C PHE A 135 -11.98 -24.38 -0.86
N TRP A 136 -11.03 -24.13 0.03
CA TRP A 136 -10.55 -25.13 1.00
C TRP A 136 -11.53 -25.35 2.16
N LEU A 137 -12.34 -24.34 2.50
CA LEU A 137 -13.35 -24.40 3.58
C LEU A 137 -14.73 -24.88 3.10
N GLN A 138 -14.97 -25.04 1.78
CA GLN A 138 -16.19 -25.66 1.30
C GLN A 138 -16.11 -27.18 1.54
N PRO A 139 -16.89 -27.71 2.51
CA PRO A 139 -17.08 -29.16 2.58
C PRO A 139 -17.86 -29.60 1.34
N ALA A 140 -17.32 -30.58 0.64
CA ALA A 140 -18.01 -31.26 -0.48
C ALA A 140 -19.31 -31.93 0.04
#